data_a3af1d336a19076991be4ff1e839b8b4
#
_entry.id   a3af1d336a19076991be4ff1e839b8b4
#
_cell.length_a   1.000
_cell.length_b   1.000
_cell.length_c   1.000
_cell.angle_alpha   90.00
_cell.angle_beta   90.00
_cell.angle_gamma   90.00
#
_symmetry.space_group_name_H-M   'P 1'
#
loop_
_entity.id
_entity.type
_entity.pdbx_description
1 polymer ?
#
loop_
_entity_poly.entity_id
_entity_poly.type
_entity_poly.pdbx_seq_one_letter_code
_entity_poly.pdbx_strand_id
1 'polypeptide(L)'
;MKPMIAKFSTLVIASMAAFSMLQLASAEETDAELEQVRQKVGETFDLLGPEDVSRSPVDGWYTIHKGSIVAYISGDGRYLLQGDLIDLDLQVNLSENVRNEMRRELMAAVSDAQTIVFSPDEIKSSVSVFTDVDCTYCRRLHSQLAQYLAHGIEVRDLMDPRNGPASPAWSTAEDVWCSADRQTALTMAKMDRDFPTNSCDASIVQQHY
;
A
#
# COMPACT_ATOMS: atom_id res chain seq x y z
N MET A 1 -11.10 -2.83 -72.35
CA MET A 1 -10.28 -2.76 -71.13
C MET A 1 -11.22 -2.95 -69.95
N LYS A 2 -11.18 -4.12 -69.25
CA LYS A 2 -12.01 -4.40 -68.07
C LYS A 2 -11.18 -4.09 -66.80
N PRO A 3 -11.76 -3.53 -65.73
CA PRO A 3 -11.01 -3.13 -64.55
C PRO A 3 -10.66 -4.32 -63.66
N MET A 4 -9.35 -4.48 -63.40
CA MET A 4 -8.74 -5.52 -62.58
C MET A 4 -8.54 -5.02 -61.12
N ILE A 5 -9.37 -4.14 -60.60
CA ILE A 5 -9.16 -3.48 -59.32
C ILE A 5 -10.02 -4.05 -58.17
N ALA A 6 -11.01 -4.90 -58.44
CA ALA A 6 -11.97 -5.37 -57.42
C ALA A 6 -11.54 -6.57 -56.57
N LYS A 7 -10.40 -7.22 -56.83
CA LYS A 7 -10.00 -8.46 -56.11
C LYS A 7 -8.99 -8.25 -54.99
N PHE A 8 -8.32 -7.10 -54.91
CA PHE A 8 -7.33 -6.84 -53.85
C PHE A 8 -7.96 -6.30 -52.53
N SER A 9 -9.13 -5.69 -52.59
CA SER A 9 -9.78 -5.07 -51.41
C SER A 9 -10.41 -6.10 -50.46
N THR A 10 -10.90 -7.24 -50.97
CA THR A 10 -11.56 -8.26 -50.18
C THR A 10 -10.58 -9.14 -49.38
N LEU A 11 -9.34 -9.31 -49.89
CA LEU A 11 -8.34 -10.12 -49.20
C LEU A 11 -7.73 -9.43 -47.97
N VAL A 12 -7.58 -8.08 -48.02
CA VAL A 12 -7.03 -7.29 -46.93
C VAL A 12 -8.03 -7.17 -45.77
N ILE A 13 -9.33 -7.04 -46.06
CA ILE A 13 -10.37 -6.96 -45.02
C ILE A 13 -10.52 -8.30 -44.28
N ALA A 14 -10.43 -9.42 -44.99
CA ALA A 14 -10.52 -10.75 -44.36
C ALA A 14 -9.33 -11.04 -43.44
N SER A 15 -8.12 -10.59 -43.78
CA SER A 15 -6.93 -10.79 -42.94
C SER A 15 -6.94 -9.91 -41.68
N MET A 16 -7.48 -8.69 -41.74
CA MET A 16 -7.63 -7.83 -40.57
C MET A 16 -8.69 -8.36 -39.60
N ALA A 17 -9.81 -8.91 -40.10
CA ALA A 17 -10.85 -9.49 -39.26
C ALA A 17 -10.38 -10.78 -38.56
N ALA A 18 -9.61 -11.64 -39.24
CA ALA A 18 -9.04 -12.85 -38.66
C ALA A 18 -7.99 -12.53 -37.55
N PHE A 19 -7.18 -11.49 -37.73
CA PHE A 19 -6.20 -11.05 -36.74
C PHE A 19 -6.87 -10.48 -35.49
N SER A 20 -7.96 -9.71 -35.64
CA SER A 20 -8.74 -9.18 -34.51
C SER A 20 -9.45 -10.28 -33.71
N MET A 21 -9.97 -11.32 -34.37
CA MET A 21 -10.59 -12.46 -33.67
C MET A 21 -9.58 -13.31 -32.89
N LEU A 22 -8.34 -13.45 -33.38
CA LEU A 22 -7.30 -14.18 -32.69
C LEU A 22 -6.83 -13.47 -31.40
N GLN A 23 -6.79 -12.14 -31.43
CA GLN A 23 -6.45 -11.35 -30.22
C GLN A 23 -7.56 -11.36 -29.17
N LEU A 24 -8.83 -11.38 -29.55
CA LEU A 24 -9.96 -11.50 -28.65
C LEU A 24 -9.97 -12.89 -27.96
N ALA A 25 -9.73 -13.98 -28.71
CA ALA A 25 -9.69 -15.33 -28.16
C ALA A 25 -8.54 -15.52 -27.16
N SER A 26 -7.37 -14.96 -27.41
CA SER A 26 -6.24 -15.04 -26.47
C SER A 26 -6.45 -14.23 -25.19
N ALA A 27 -7.17 -13.10 -25.25
CA ALA A 27 -7.50 -12.32 -24.06
C ALA A 27 -8.55 -13.02 -23.19
N GLU A 28 -9.56 -13.65 -23.79
CA GLU A 28 -10.58 -14.42 -23.07
C GLU A 28 -9.98 -15.67 -22.37
N GLU A 29 -9.05 -16.37 -23.02
CA GLU A 29 -8.38 -17.55 -22.46
C GLU A 29 -7.52 -17.18 -21.25
N THR A 30 -6.79 -16.07 -21.32
CA THR A 30 -5.97 -15.58 -20.19
C THR A 30 -6.83 -15.10 -19.01
N ASP A 31 -8.00 -14.51 -19.25
CA ASP A 31 -8.90 -14.11 -18.17
C ASP A 31 -9.53 -15.32 -17.48
N ALA A 32 -9.84 -16.36 -18.21
CA ALA A 32 -10.35 -17.63 -17.66
C ALA A 32 -9.31 -18.32 -16.75
N GLU A 33 -8.03 -18.30 -17.12
CA GLU A 33 -6.95 -18.84 -16.28
C GLU A 33 -6.81 -18.08 -14.96
N LEU A 34 -6.82 -16.75 -15.00
CA LEU A 34 -6.76 -15.92 -13.80
C LEU A 34 -7.93 -16.25 -12.85
N GLU A 35 -9.15 -16.43 -13.39
CA GLU A 35 -10.32 -16.75 -12.58
C GLU A 35 -10.21 -18.13 -11.94
N GLN A 36 -9.66 -19.14 -12.65
CA GLN A 36 -9.40 -20.45 -12.06
C GLN A 36 -8.38 -20.37 -10.91
N VAL A 37 -7.33 -19.58 -11.06
CA VAL A 37 -6.34 -19.38 -9.99
C VAL A 37 -6.97 -18.67 -8.79
N ARG A 38 -7.81 -17.64 -9.02
CA ARG A 38 -8.56 -16.94 -7.97
C ARG A 38 -9.45 -17.89 -7.17
N GLN A 39 -10.21 -18.73 -7.87
CA GLN A 39 -11.04 -19.73 -7.22
C GLN A 39 -10.21 -20.68 -6.36
N LYS A 40 -9.11 -21.21 -6.90
CA LYS A 40 -8.26 -22.16 -6.20
C LYS A 40 -7.56 -21.53 -4.98
N VAL A 41 -7.14 -20.26 -5.08
CA VAL A 41 -6.57 -19.50 -3.96
C VAL A 41 -7.62 -19.33 -2.86
N GLY A 42 -8.86 -18.93 -3.20
CA GLY A 42 -9.96 -18.80 -2.24
C GLY A 42 -10.36 -20.10 -1.57
N GLU A 43 -10.26 -21.26 -2.28
CA GLU A 43 -10.49 -22.59 -1.70
C GLU A 43 -9.35 -23.03 -0.75
N THR A 44 -8.15 -22.50 -0.93
CA THR A 44 -6.95 -22.92 -0.18
C THR A 44 -6.67 -21.99 1.00
N PHE A 45 -7.01 -20.72 0.89
CA PHE A 45 -6.69 -19.67 1.86
C PHE A 45 -7.94 -18.87 2.25
N ASP A 46 -8.52 -19.16 3.38
CA ASP A 46 -9.80 -18.56 3.86
C ASP A 46 -9.80 -17.02 3.95
N LEU A 47 -8.63 -16.40 4.04
CA LEU A 47 -8.47 -14.96 4.21
C LEU A 47 -8.22 -14.20 2.89
N LEU A 48 -8.10 -14.89 1.76
CA LEU A 48 -7.82 -14.29 0.46
C LEU A 48 -9.08 -14.22 -0.41
N GLY A 49 -9.34 -13.03 -0.98
CA GLY A 49 -10.38 -12.81 -1.95
C GLY A 49 -9.86 -12.82 -3.40
N PRO A 50 -10.77 -12.84 -4.39
CA PRO A 50 -10.40 -12.73 -5.81
C PRO A 50 -9.57 -11.48 -6.14
N GLU A 51 -9.84 -10.39 -5.41
CA GLU A 51 -9.13 -9.10 -5.55
C GLU A 51 -7.66 -9.18 -5.11
N ASP A 52 -7.32 -10.12 -4.24
CA ASP A 52 -5.96 -10.31 -3.75
C ASP A 52 -5.05 -11.06 -4.77
N VAL A 53 -5.62 -11.51 -5.91
CA VAL A 53 -4.90 -12.27 -6.94
C VAL A 53 -4.89 -11.52 -8.26
N SER A 54 -3.68 -11.28 -8.78
CA SER A 54 -3.43 -10.59 -10.04
C SER A 54 -2.41 -11.34 -10.90
N ARG A 55 -2.25 -10.91 -12.16
CA ARG A 55 -1.23 -11.47 -13.05
C ARG A 55 0.16 -11.11 -12.55
N SER A 56 1.09 -12.04 -12.67
CA SER A 56 2.52 -11.79 -12.50
C SER A 56 3.14 -11.38 -13.83
N PRO A 57 4.22 -10.58 -13.83
CA PRO A 57 5.03 -10.35 -15.04
C PRO A 57 5.78 -11.60 -15.53
N VAL A 58 5.78 -12.68 -14.75
CA VAL A 58 6.36 -13.98 -15.14
C VAL A 58 5.26 -14.88 -15.66
N ASP A 59 5.38 -15.33 -16.91
CA ASP A 59 4.39 -16.20 -17.56
C ASP A 59 4.10 -17.46 -16.75
N GLY A 60 2.83 -17.82 -16.62
CA GLY A 60 2.36 -18.97 -15.87
C GLY A 60 2.39 -18.81 -14.36
N TRP A 61 2.71 -17.61 -13.85
CA TRP A 61 2.64 -17.25 -12.43
C TRP A 61 1.64 -16.15 -12.19
N TYR A 62 1.11 -16.09 -10.97
CA TYR A 62 0.17 -15.08 -10.51
C TYR A 62 0.66 -14.50 -9.19
N THR A 63 0.42 -13.21 -8.98
CA THR A 63 0.79 -12.50 -7.76
C THR A 63 -0.38 -12.56 -6.77
N ILE A 64 -0.09 -12.99 -5.55
CA ILE A 64 -1.00 -12.87 -4.40
C ILE A 64 -0.49 -11.71 -3.54
N HIS A 65 -1.38 -10.79 -3.17
CA HIS A 65 -1.05 -9.67 -2.30
C HIS A 65 -2.14 -9.45 -1.24
N LYS A 66 -1.73 -9.30 0.03
CA LYS A 66 -2.62 -8.99 1.15
C LYS A 66 -1.87 -8.22 2.22
N GLY A 67 -2.30 -6.99 2.51
CA GLY A 67 -1.57 -6.12 3.43
C GLY A 67 -0.11 -5.90 2.95
N SER A 68 0.88 -6.25 3.75
CA SER A 68 2.31 -6.17 3.36
C SER A 68 2.86 -7.44 2.71
N ILE A 69 2.04 -8.49 2.58
CA ILE A 69 2.46 -9.79 2.05
C ILE A 69 2.31 -9.79 0.53
N VAL A 70 3.38 -10.19 -0.15
CA VAL A 70 3.38 -10.50 -1.58
C VAL A 70 3.95 -11.91 -1.75
N ALA A 71 3.24 -12.74 -2.49
CA ALA A 71 3.63 -14.09 -2.83
C ALA A 71 3.26 -14.39 -4.29
N TYR A 72 3.75 -15.49 -4.83
CA TYR A 72 3.51 -15.92 -6.20
C TYR A 72 3.00 -17.35 -6.23
N ILE A 73 1.99 -17.62 -7.06
CA ILE A 73 1.43 -18.95 -7.23
C ILE A 73 1.50 -19.36 -8.71
N SER A 74 1.83 -20.62 -8.98
CA SER A 74 1.78 -21.16 -10.33
C SER A 74 0.36 -21.26 -10.87
N GLY A 75 0.18 -21.16 -12.18
CA GLY A 75 -1.14 -21.21 -12.82
C GLY A 75 -1.94 -22.50 -12.55
N ASP A 76 -1.24 -23.63 -12.31
CA ASP A 76 -1.88 -24.86 -11.85
C ASP A 76 -2.21 -24.87 -10.35
N GLY A 77 -1.82 -23.81 -9.62
CA GLY A 77 -2.05 -23.63 -8.19
C GLY A 77 -1.33 -24.62 -7.28
N ARG A 78 -0.26 -25.29 -7.77
CA ARG A 78 0.48 -26.30 -6.99
C ARG A 78 1.64 -25.73 -6.21
N TYR A 79 2.25 -24.64 -6.70
CA TYR A 79 3.47 -24.10 -6.15
C TYR A 79 3.24 -22.68 -5.66
N LEU A 80 3.59 -22.43 -4.41
CA LEU A 80 3.62 -21.11 -3.79
C LEU A 80 5.08 -20.71 -3.57
N LEU A 81 5.45 -19.53 -4.07
CA LEU A 81 6.75 -18.92 -3.84
C LEU A 81 6.56 -17.65 -3.00
N GLN A 82 7.25 -17.57 -1.88
CA GLN A 82 7.27 -16.41 -1.01
C GLN A 82 8.66 -15.77 -1.06
N GLY A 83 8.72 -14.51 -1.47
CA GLY A 83 9.98 -13.80 -1.65
C GLY A 83 9.84 -12.61 -2.58
N ASP A 84 10.99 -12.04 -2.99
CA ASP A 84 11.04 -10.92 -3.90
C ASP A 84 11.27 -11.37 -5.35
N LEU A 85 10.44 -10.85 -6.25
CA LEU A 85 10.63 -10.94 -7.69
C LEU A 85 11.38 -9.68 -8.14
N ILE A 86 12.58 -9.91 -8.71
CA ILE A 86 13.46 -8.83 -9.15
C ILE A 86 13.65 -8.95 -10.66
N ASP A 87 13.33 -7.89 -11.38
CA ASP A 87 13.70 -7.76 -12.78
C ASP A 87 15.20 -7.39 -12.85
N LEU A 88 16.00 -8.32 -13.38
CA LEU A 88 17.45 -8.15 -13.42
C LEU A 88 17.91 -7.20 -14.53
N ASP A 89 17.12 -7.08 -15.59
CA ASP A 89 17.43 -6.17 -16.70
C ASP A 89 17.14 -4.72 -16.31
N LEU A 90 15.99 -4.48 -15.67
CA LEU A 90 15.59 -3.18 -15.17
C LEU A 90 16.19 -2.85 -13.79
N GLN A 91 16.74 -3.83 -13.08
CA GLN A 91 17.21 -3.72 -11.69
C GLN A 91 16.12 -3.22 -10.73
N VAL A 92 14.89 -3.67 -10.91
CA VAL A 92 13.71 -3.25 -10.14
C VAL A 92 13.16 -4.43 -9.33
N ASN A 93 12.88 -4.19 -8.05
CA ASN A 93 12.13 -5.13 -7.20
C ASN A 93 10.63 -4.96 -7.47
N LEU A 94 10.05 -5.87 -8.24
CA LEU A 94 8.65 -5.85 -8.64
C LEU A 94 7.72 -6.12 -7.45
N SER A 95 8.13 -6.96 -6.52
CA SER A 95 7.37 -7.22 -5.28
C SER A 95 7.29 -5.96 -4.41
N GLU A 96 8.37 -5.17 -4.33
CA GLU A 96 8.37 -3.93 -3.58
C GLU A 96 7.48 -2.87 -4.22
N ASN A 97 7.37 -2.86 -5.55
CA ASN A 97 6.43 -1.98 -6.25
C ASN A 97 4.98 -2.29 -5.85
N VAL A 98 4.61 -3.59 -5.79
CA VAL A 98 3.29 -4.01 -5.31
C VAL A 98 3.07 -3.58 -3.86
N ARG A 99 4.03 -3.85 -2.97
CA ARG A 99 3.96 -3.41 -1.57
C ARG A 99 3.82 -1.89 -1.43
N ASN A 100 4.55 -1.13 -2.23
CA ASN A 100 4.48 0.33 -2.21
C ASN A 100 3.11 0.86 -2.67
N GLU A 101 2.49 0.23 -3.66
CA GLU A 101 1.14 0.61 -4.08
C GLU A 101 0.12 0.36 -2.97
N MET A 102 0.16 -0.81 -2.36
CA MET A 102 -0.71 -1.13 -1.22
C MET A 102 -0.51 -0.18 -0.02
N ARG A 103 0.76 0.17 0.29
CA ARG A 103 1.05 1.17 1.33
C ARG A 103 0.46 2.54 0.99
N ARG A 104 0.53 2.96 -0.29
CA ARG A 104 -0.08 4.22 -0.73
C ARG A 104 -1.59 4.20 -0.57
N GLU A 105 -2.25 3.11 -0.95
CA GLU A 105 -3.70 2.94 -0.79
C GLU A 105 -4.11 3.00 0.69
N LEU A 106 -3.42 2.28 1.56
CA LEU A 106 -3.65 2.30 2.99
C LEU A 106 -3.47 3.70 3.58
N MET A 107 -2.39 4.39 3.21
CA MET A 107 -2.10 5.74 3.70
C MET A 107 -3.07 6.79 3.14
N ALA A 108 -3.58 6.60 1.93
CA ALA A 108 -4.59 7.49 1.34
C ALA A 108 -5.93 7.43 2.08
N ALA A 109 -6.23 6.31 2.75
CA ALA A 109 -7.42 6.16 3.58
C ALA A 109 -7.31 6.82 4.96
N VAL A 110 -6.09 7.18 5.40
CA VAL A 110 -5.85 7.82 6.72
C VAL A 110 -6.16 9.31 6.63
N SER A 111 -7.19 9.75 7.32
CA SER A 111 -7.61 11.16 7.39
C SER A 111 -6.78 11.95 8.40
N ASP A 112 -6.82 13.30 8.31
CA ASP A 112 -6.18 14.19 9.29
C ASP A 112 -6.73 13.99 10.70
N ALA A 113 -8.02 13.64 10.84
CA ALA A 113 -8.64 13.37 12.12
C ALA A 113 -8.02 12.13 12.83
N GLN A 114 -7.38 11.27 12.09
CA GLN A 114 -6.70 10.05 12.57
C GLN A 114 -5.20 10.25 12.81
N THR A 115 -4.66 11.45 12.63
CA THR A 115 -3.25 11.78 12.81
C THR A 115 -3.06 12.99 13.70
N ILE A 116 -1.85 13.17 14.24
CA ILE A 116 -1.46 14.42 14.90
C ILE A 116 -0.65 15.21 13.88
N VAL A 117 -1.27 16.27 13.32
CA VAL A 117 -0.72 17.02 12.19
C VAL A 117 0.02 18.26 12.67
N PHE A 118 1.25 18.44 12.20
CA PHE A 118 2.04 19.66 12.35
C PHE A 118 2.23 20.27 10.97
N SER A 119 1.57 21.38 10.69
CA SER A 119 1.55 22.02 9.38
C SER A 119 2.34 23.33 9.37
N PRO A 120 3.09 23.60 8.29
CA PRO A 120 3.64 24.92 8.01
C PRO A 120 2.55 25.86 7.45
N ASP A 121 2.86 27.15 7.33
CA ASP A 121 1.96 28.14 6.70
C ASP A 121 1.70 27.80 5.21
N GLU A 122 2.71 27.27 4.51
CA GLU A 122 2.62 26.84 3.12
C GLU A 122 3.13 25.41 3.00
N ILE A 123 2.23 24.48 2.64
CA ILE A 123 2.56 23.05 2.49
C ILE A 123 3.13 22.82 1.09
N LYS A 124 4.41 22.37 1.01
CA LYS A 124 5.08 21.95 -0.23
C LYS A 124 5.10 20.43 -0.37
N SER A 125 5.16 19.72 0.75
CA SER A 125 5.11 18.27 0.83
C SER A 125 4.60 17.82 2.19
N SER A 126 4.12 16.59 2.29
CA SER A 126 3.63 15.98 3.52
C SER A 126 4.33 14.64 3.75
N VAL A 127 4.66 14.33 4.99
CA VAL A 127 5.23 13.04 5.41
C VAL A 127 4.39 12.46 6.54
N SER A 128 4.12 11.17 6.46
CA SER A 128 3.51 10.41 7.55
C SER A 128 4.59 9.70 8.34
N VAL A 129 4.54 9.82 9.66
CA VAL A 129 5.54 9.28 10.58
C VAL A 129 4.87 8.37 11.59
N PHE A 130 5.17 7.08 11.53
CA PHE A 130 4.82 6.14 12.60
C PHE A 130 5.74 6.43 13.78
N THR A 131 5.18 6.95 14.86
CA THR A 131 5.94 7.57 15.94
C THR A 131 5.69 6.90 17.30
N ASP A 132 6.77 6.68 18.03
CA ASP A 132 6.76 6.13 19.39
C ASP A 132 7.36 7.16 20.34
N VAL A 133 6.72 7.39 21.49
CA VAL A 133 7.16 8.39 22.49
C VAL A 133 8.48 8.01 23.14
N ASP A 134 8.81 6.71 23.21
CA ASP A 134 10.05 6.20 23.82
C ASP A 134 11.18 6.00 22.80
N CYS A 135 10.91 6.19 21.50
CA CYS A 135 11.91 6.01 20.47
C CYS A 135 12.87 7.21 20.38
N THR A 136 14.15 6.99 20.60
CA THR A 136 15.19 8.02 20.52
C THR A 136 15.22 8.75 19.17
N TYR A 137 15.08 8.02 18.06
CA TYR A 137 15.06 8.61 16.73
C TYR A 137 13.77 9.40 16.45
N CYS A 138 12.63 8.94 16.96
CA CYS A 138 11.36 9.67 16.87
C CYS A 138 11.42 10.97 17.69
N ARG A 139 11.99 10.93 18.88
CA ARG A 139 12.25 12.12 19.70
C ARG A 139 13.19 13.12 19.00
N ARG A 140 14.25 12.59 18.35
CA ARG A 140 15.18 13.42 17.58
C ARG A 140 14.49 14.10 16.39
N LEU A 141 13.72 13.35 15.59
CA LEU A 141 12.94 13.91 14.48
C LEU A 141 12.02 15.02 14.99
N HIS A 142 11.25 14.75 16.04
CA HIS A 142 10.32 15.70 16.63
C HIS A 142 11.00 16.96 17.17
N SER A 143 12.21 16.83 17.75
CA SER A 143 13.00 18.00 18.20
C SER A 143 13.45 18.93 17.06
N GLN A 144 13.44 18.44 15.82
CA GLN A 144 13.78 19.18 14.61
C GLN A 144 12.55 19.63 13.83
N LEU A 145 11.35 19.44 14.38
CA LEU A 145 10.07 19.71 13.72
C LEU A 145 9.99 21.11 13.10
N ALA A 146 10.44 22.12 13.83
CA ALA A 146 10.45 23.51 13.33
C ALA A 146 11.28 23.68 12.04
N GLN A 147 12.32 22.87 11.84
CA GLN A 147 13.14 22.92 10.62
C GLN A 147 12.36 22.31 9.43
N TYR A 148 11.65 21.21 9.63
CA TYR A 148 10.81 20.62 8.60
C TYR A 148 9.70 21.59 8.18
N LEU A 149 9.00 22.17 9.15
CA LEU A 149 7.94 23.15 8.89
C LEU A 149 8.49 24.39 8.15
N ALA A 150 9.67 24.89 8.51
CA ALA A 150 10.31 26.01 7.80
C ALA A 150 10.62 25.71 6.32
N HIS A 151 10.78 24.44 5.97
CA HIS A 151 10.96 23.99 4.57
C HIS A 151 9.62 23.71 3.84
N GLY A 152 8.49 23.90 4.50
CA GLY A 152 7.17 23.62 3.95
C GLY A 152 6.80 22.13 4.00
N ILE A 153 7.41 21.36 4.91
CA ILE A 153 7.12 19.96 5.10
C ILE A 153 6.12 19.81 6.24
N GLU A 154 4.91 19.36 5.91
CA GLU A 154 3.92 18.94 6.90
C GLU A 154 4.30 17.57 7.48
N VAL A 155 4.18 17.41 8.79
CA VAL A 155 4.43 16.14 9.50
C VAL A 155 3.12 15.64 10.10
N ARG A 156 2.74 14.41 9.76
CA ARG A 156 1.54 13.71 10.20
C ARG A 156 1.94 12.50 11.03
N ASP A 157 1.88 12.63 12.35
CA ASP A 157 2.27 11.56 13.27
C ASP A 157 1.12 10.56 13.48
N LEU A 158 1.43 9.26 13.29
CA LEU A 158 0.60 8.12 13.67
C LEU A 158 1.22 7.47 14.91
N MET A 159 0.41 7.21 15.94
CA MET A 159 0.91 6.66 17.20
C MET A 159 1.22 5.16 17.05
N ASP A 160 2.51 4.79 17.09
CA ASP A 160 3.00 3.42 16.91
C ASP A 160 3.96 3.03 18.07
N PRO A 161 3.40 2.73 19.27
CA PRO A 161 4.20 2.30 20.41
C PRO A 161 4.71 0.87 20.23
N ARG A 162 5.91 0.72 19.67
CA ARG A 162 6.51 -0.52 19.15
C ARG A 162 6.63 -1.67 20.15
N ASN A 163 6.59 -1.38 21.46
CA ASN A 163 6.64 -2.41 22.50
C ASN A 163 5.27 -3.02 22.82
N GLY A 164 4.22 -2.62 22.07
CA GLY A 164 2.88 -3.18 22.13
C GLY A 164 2.02 -2.75 23.32
N PRO A 165 0.79 -3.28 23.43
CA PRO A 165 -0.25 -2.81 24.35
C PRO A 165 0.08 -2.88 25.84
N ALA A 166 1.04 -3.69 26.25
CA ALA A 166 1.44 -3.81 27.66
C ALA A 166 2.56 -2.83 28.06
N SER A 167 3.02 -1.98 27.14
CA SER A 167 4.15 -1.08 27.41
C SER A 167 3.70 0.25 28.00
N PRO A 168 4.55 0.92 28.82
CA PRO A 168 4.28 2.30 29.25
C PRO A 168 4.09 3.28 28.06
N ALA A 169 4.83 3.07 26.97
CA ALA A 169 4.72 3.90 25.78
C ALA A 169 3.30 3.82 25.15
N TRP A 170 2.64 2.67 25.27
CA TRP A 170 1.26 2.51 24.81
C TRP A 170 0.29 3.39 25.62
N SER A 171 0.32 3.27 26.94
CA SER A 171 -0.53 4.11 27.81
C SER A 171 -0.27 5.59 27.59
N THR A 172 1.01 5.99 27.43
CA THR A 172 1.36 7.39 27.11
C THR A 172 0.82 7.80 25.73
N ALA A 173 0.81 6.92 24.73
CA ALA A 173 0.26 7.19 23.40
C ALA A 173 -1.27 7.41 23.47
N GLU A 174 -1.99 6.60 24.27
CA GLU A 174 -3.42 6.78 24.54
C GLU A 174 -3.70 8.10 25.26
N ASP A 175 -2.90 8.46 26.24
CA ASP A 175 -3.01 9.75 26.97
C ASP A 175 -2.78 10.94 26.04
N VAL A 176 -1.78 10.88 25.16
CA VAL A 176 -1.54 11.90 24.12
C VAL A 176 -2.76 12.02 23.21
N TRP A 177 -3.31 10.89 22.77
CA TRP A 177 -4.46 10.89 21.87
C TRP A 177 -5.71 11.50 22.53
N CYS A 178 -5.92 11.27 23.82
CA CYS A 178 -7.04 11.77 24.60
C CYS A 178 -6.86 13.20 25.14
N SER A 179 -5.72 13.84 24.87
CA SER A 179 -5.50 15.24 25.22
C SER A 179 -6.29 16.18 24.30
N ALA A 180 -6.76 17.30 24.87
CA ALA A 180 -7.45 18.34 24.10
C ALA A 180 -6.53 19.00 23.06
N ASP A 181 -5.24 19.14 23.37
CA ASP A 181 -4.19 19.61 22.48
C ASP A 181 -3.17 18.47 22.27
N ARG A 182 -3.40 17.65 21.25
CA ARG A 182 -2.57 16.48 20.93
C ARG A 182 -1.16 16.86 20.49
N GLN A 183 -0.98 18.01 19.83
CA GLN A 183 0.33 18.48 19.39
C GLN A 183 1.22 18.81 20.58
N THR A 184 0.69 19.60 21.52
CA THR A 184 1.41 19.93 22.76
C THR A 184 1.64 18.66 23.59
N ALA A 185 0.64 17.80 23.75
CA ALA A 185 0.77 16.55 24.50
C ALA A 185 1.85 15.62 23.93
N LEU A 186 1.87 15.42 22.62
CA LEU A 186 2.92 14.63 21.96
C LEU A 186 4.32 15.22 22.17
N THR A 187 4.44 16.54 22.07
CA THR A 187 5.70 17.26 22.32
C THR A 187 6.18 17.05 23.76
N MET A 188 5.28 17.18 24.73
CA MET A 188 5.58 16.99 26.16
C MET A 188 5.96 15.52 26.46
N ALA A 189 5.19 14.55 25.93
CA ALA A 189 5.47 13.13 26.07
C ALA A 189 6.88 12.77 25.57
N LYS A 190 7.27 13.29 24.39
CA LYS A 190 8.61 13.06 23.82
C LYS A 190 9.75 13.70 24.61
N MET A 191 9.43 14.63 25.52
CA MET A 191 10.37 15.28 26.45
C MET A 191 10.33 14.68 27.86
N ASP A 192 9.62 13.56 28.07
CA ASP A 192 9.34 12.97 29.38
C ASP A 192 8.72 13.95 30.38
N ARG A 193 7.77 14.80 29.93
CA ARG A 193 7.07 15.78 30.73
C ARG A 193 5.61 15.41 30.85
N ASP A 194 5.02 15.72 32.00
CA ASP A 194 3.59 15.56 32.25
C ASP A 194 2.76 16.52 31.39
N PHE A 195 1.59 16.06 30.95
CA PHE A 195 0.63 16.83 30.18
C PHE A 195 -0.80 16.45 30.60
N PRO A 196 -1.78 17.34 30.41
CA PRO A 196 -3.18 17.05 30.73
C PRO A 196 -3.75 16.05 29.74
N THR A 197 -4.46 15.04 30.26
CA THR A 197 -5.20 14.07 29.46
C THR A 197 -6.64 13.97 29.94
N ASN A 198 -7.53 13.44 29.09
CA ASN A 198 -8.93 13.18 29.38
C ASN A 198 -9.25 11.71 29.15
N SER A 199 -10.41 11.26 29.60
CA SER A 199 -10.91 9.94 29.20
C SER A 199 -11.57 10.03 27.83
N CYS A 200 -11.13 9.20 26.88
CA CYS A 200 -11.70 9.11 25.54
C CYS A 200 -11.56 7.70 24.97
N ASP A 201 -12.10 7.48 23.76
CA ASP A 201 -11.78 6.28 22.96
C ASP A 201 -10.42 6.49 22.25
N ALA A 202 -9.42 5.74 22.69
CA ALA A 202 -8.06 5.73 22.13
C ALA A 202 -7.79 4.54 21.20
N SER A 203 -8.85 3.86 20.70
CA SER A 203 -8.74 2.70 19.79
C SER A 203 -7.91 2.98 18.53
N ILE A 204 -7.74 4.24 18.18
CA ILE A 204 -6.88 4.66 17.07
C ILE A 204 -5.40 4.24 17.25
N VAL A 205 -4.90 4.19 18.50
CA VAL A 205 -3.53 3.71 18.78
C VAL A 205 -3.37 2.26 18.37
N GLN A 206 -4.41 1.44 18.60
CA GLN A 206 -4.44 0.05 18.12
C GLN A 206 -4.53 -0.06 16.60
N GLN A 207 -5.20 0.89 15.93
CA GLN A 207 -5.33 0.91 14.48
C GLN A 207 -4.02 1.32 13.79
N HIS A 208 -3.21 2.14 14.44
CA HIS A 208 -1.90 2.57 13.93
C HIS A 208 -0.81 1.53 14.14
N TYR A 209 -0.92 0.72 15.20
CA TYR A 209 0.00 -0.38 15.55
C TYR A 209 -0.21 -1.60 14.63
#